data_ff7a350d396b46b68856e74d964e23fd
#
_entry.id   ff7a350d396b46b68856e74d964e23fd
#
_cell.length_a   1.000
_cell.length_b   1.000
_cell.length_c   1.000
_cell.angle_alpha   90.00
_cell.angle_beta   90.00
_cell.angle_gamma   90.00
#
_symmetry.space_group_name_H-M   'P 1'
#
loop_
_entity.id
_entity.type
_entity.pdbx_description
1 polymer ?
#
loop_
_entity_poly.entity_id
_entity_poly.type
_entity_poly.pdbx_seq_one_letter_code
_entity_poly.pdbx_strand_id
1 'polypeptide(L)'
;MYGFDGGKLVKGRKRSSIVDSLGLLLKVIVSEGNAGERVLAAYALMELAEERPELLEKVEVMWVDSGYDGDKFGLAVWLMIQAQVEVMHRKEKQFEVLPKRWVVERTFAWFNQYRRLSKDYEYLPEMSEAAIYAVMTRIMLRRLTS
;
A
#
# COMPACT_ATOMS: atom_id res chain seq x y z
N MET A 1 -3.28 19.50 0.80
CA MET A 1 -2.60 19.84 -0.46
C MET A 1 -2.93 18.78 -1.50
N TYR A 2 -3.20 19.13 -2.74
CA TYR A 2 -3.56 18.19 -3.81
C TYR A 2 -2.55 18.32 -4.94
N GLY A 3 -1.84 17.24 -5.26
CA GLY A 3 -0.95 17.18 -6.40
C GLY A 3 -1.66 16.69 -7.67
N PHE A 4 -1.08 16.96 -8.83
CA PHE A 4 -1.56 16.49 -10.13
C PHE A 4 -0.81 15.22 -10.53
N ASP A 5 -1.53 14.12 -10.74
CA ASP A 5 -0.96 12.88 -11.29
C ASP A 5 -0.90 12.98 -12.82
N GLY A 6 0.29 13.25 -13.36
CA GLY A 6 0.50 13.38 -14.80
C GLY A 6 0.26 12.08 -15.59
N GLY A 7 0.38 10.92 -14.94
CA GLY A 7 0.11 9.61 -15.56
C GLY A 7 -1.38 9.30 -15.71
N LYS A 8 -2.18 9.74 -14.74
CA LYS A 8 -3.64 9.53 -14.72
C LYS A 8 -4.44 10.77 -15.10
N LEU A 9 -3.76 11.91 -15.30
CA LEU A 9 -4.37 13.22 -15.61
C LEU A 9 -5.44 13.66 -14.59
N VAL A 10 -5.25 13.30 -13.31
CA VAL A 10 -6.20 13.58 -12.22
C VAL A 10 -5.52 14.37 -11.12
N LYS A 11 -6.22 15.39 -10.61
CA LYS A 11 -5.82 16.13 -9.43
C LYS A 11 -6.34 15.39 -8.19
N GLY A 12 -5.43 15.00 -7.27
CA GLY A 12 -5.84 14.26 -6.09
C GLY A 12 -4.67 13.88 -5.20
N ARG A 13 -4.96 12.96 -4.27
CA ARG A 13 -3.98 12.32 -3.39
C ARG A 13 -3.78 10.87 -3.77
N LYS A 14 -2.57 10.36 -3.53
CA LYS A 14 -2.24 8.93 -3.64
C LYS A 14 -2.31 8.28 -2.27
N ARG A 15 -2.81 7.06 -2.24
CA ARG A 15 -2.76 6.16 -1.08
C ARG A 15 -1.74 5.08 -1.38
N SER A 16 -0.61 5.09 -0.68
CA SER A 16 0.39 4.03 -0.71
C SER A 16 0.16 3.12 0.49
N SER A 17 -0.01 1.83 0.26
CA SER A 17 -0.34 0.87 1.32
C SER A 17 0.56 -0.36 1.27
N ILE A 18 0.95 -0.82 2.45
CA ILE A 18 1.61 -2.10 2.68
C ILE A 18 0.58 -3.02 3.34
N VAL A 19 0.36 -4.18 2.75
CA VAL A 19 -0.60 -5.18 3.25
C VAL A 19 0.10 -6.53 3.43
N ASP A 20 -0.43 -7.34 4.33
CA ASP A 20 0.02 -8.73 4.48
C ASP A 20 -0.57 -9.64 3.39
N SER A 21 -0.23 -10.92 3.41
CA SER A 21 -0.72 -11.91 2.45
C SER A 21 -2.25 -12.14 2.50
N LEU A 22 -2.90 -11.73 3.58
CA LEU A 22 -4.35 -11.78 3.74
C LEU A 22 -5.04 -10.49 3.29
N GLY A 23 -4.27 -9.46 2.92
CA GLY A 23 -4.77 -8.14 2.54
C GLY A 23 -5.06 -7.24 3.74
N LEU A 24 -4.59 -7.59 4.93
CA LEU A 24 -4.72 -6.73 6.10
C LEU A 24 -3.66 -5.63 6.05
N LEU A 25 -4.09 -4.41 6.33
CA LEU A 25 -3.25 -3.23 6.24
C LEU A 25 -2.19 -3.22 7.36
N LEU A 26 -0.94 -3.09 6.99
CA LEU A 26 0.18 -2.88 7.91
C LEU A 26 0.53 -1.39 8.02
N LYS A 27 0.57 -0.69 6.89
CA LYS A 27 0.85 0.75 6.84
C LYS A 27 0.12 1.39 5.66
N VAL A 28 -0.33 2.64 5.84
CA VAL A 28 -0.82 3.49 4.76
C VAL A 28 -0.22 4.88 4.89
N ILE A 29 0.12 5.47 3.75
CA ILE A 29 0.53 6.87 3.65
C ILE A 29 -0.35 7.52 2.59
N VAL A 30 -0.88 8.67 2.93
CA VAL A 30 -1.63 9.54 2.01
C VAL A 30 -0.75 10.71 1.63
N SER A 31 -0.49 10.87 0.34
CA SER A 31 0.41 11.88 -0.19
C SER A 31 -0.21 12.64 -1.35
N GLU A 32 0.48 13.67 -1.81
CA GLU A 32 0.12 14.37 -3.05
C GLU A 32 0.20 13.43 -4.25
N GLY A 33 -0.65 13.65 -5.26
CA GLY A 33 -0.75 12.79 -6.44
C GLY A 33 0.50 12.70 -7.29
N ASN A 34 1.40 13.70 -7.21
CA ASN A 34 2.68 13.75 -7.93
C ASN A 34 3.85 13.09 -7.18
N ALA A 35 3.66 12.64 -5.95
CA ALA A 35 4.72 11.98 -5.20
C ALA A 35 5.15 10.66 -5.84
N GLY A 36 6.45 10.40 -5.86
CA GLY A 36 7.04 9.19 -6.43
C GLY A 36 6.66 7.93 -5.65
N GLU A 37 6.06 6.95 -6.30
CA GLU A 37 5.55 5.74 -5.66
C GLU A 37 6.63 4.94 -4.92
N ARG A 38 7.83 4.83 -5.50
CA ARG A 38 8.98 4.13 -4.86
C ARG A 38 9.43 4.82 -3.58
N VAL A 39 9.49 6.15 -3.60
CA VAL A 39 9.88 6.95 -2.43
C VAL A 39 8.84 6.79 -1.32
N LEU A 40 7.56 6.87 -1.65
CA LEU A 40 6.48 6.68 -0.69
C LEU A 40 6.47 5.28 -0.08
N ALA A 41 6.69 4.24 -0.89
CA ALA A 41 6.76 2.88 -0.42
C ALA A 41 7.96 2.65 0.50
N ALA A 42 9.13 3.18 0.15
CA ALA A 42 10.32 3.11 1.00
C ALA A 42 10.10 3.86 2.33
N TYR A 43 9.48 5.03 2.29
CA TYR A 43 9.14 5.80 3.47
C TYR A 43 8.12 5.07 4.37
N ALA A 44 7.07 4.51 3.77
CA ALA A 44 6.07 3.70 4.49
C ALA A 44 6.71 2.49 5.19
N LEU A 45 7.65 1.83 4.51
CA LEU A 45 8.37 0.69 5.08
C LEU A 45 9.28 1.11 6.23
N MET A 46 9.98 2.25 6.07
CA MET A 46 10.85 2.81 7.12
C MET A 46 10.05 3.15 8.37
N GLU A 47 8.94 3.88 8.24
CA GLU A 47 8.07 4.18 9.38
C GLU A 47 7.50 2.91 10.03
N LEU A 48 7.08 1.93 9.23
CA LEU A 48 6.58 0.66 9.76
C LEU A 48 7.66 -0.09 10.54
N ALA A 49 8.90 -0.09 10.04
CA ALA A 49 10.03 -0.73 10.72
C ALA A 49 10.40 -0.05 12.05
N GLU A 50 10.22 1.27 12.13
CA GLU A 50 10.45 2.03 13.36
C GLU A 50 9.31 1.87 14.38
N GLU A 51 8.05 1.96 13.91
CA GLU A 51 6.87 1.94 14.78
C GLU A 51 6.46 0.54 15.23
N ARG A 52 6.56 -0.44 14.34
CA ARG A 52 6.06 -1.81 14.53
C ARG A 52 7.02 -2.86 13.95
N PRO A 53 8.28 -2.92 14.44
CA PRO A 53 9.28 -3.86 13.93
C PRO A 53 8.83 -5.32 14.00
N GLU A 54 8.03 -5.68 15.00
CA GLU A 54 7.52 -7.03 15.20
C GLU A 54 6.66 -7.56 14.02
N LEU A 55 6.06 -6.67 13.24
CA LEU A 55 5.28 -7.04 12.06
C LEU A 55 6.16 -7.45 10.88
N LEU A 56 7.43 -7.06 10.89
CA LEU A 56 8.39 -7.27 9.80
C LEU A 56 9.41 -8.40 10.08
N GLU A 57 9.53 -8.87 11.31
CA GLU A 57 10.53 -9.88 11.72
C GLU A 57 10.49 -11.18 10.89
N LYS A 58 9.32 -11.56 10.40
CA LYS A 58 9.11 -12.80 9.65
C LYS A 58 8.85 -12.57 8.16
N VAL A 59 9.04 -11.33 7.70
CA VAL A 59 8.84 -11.02 6.28
C VAL A 59 10.08 -11.44 5.50
N GLU A 60 9.92 -12.38 4.59
CA GLU A 60 10.99 -12.88 3.72
C GLU A 60 10.92 -12.26 2.33
N VAL A 61 9.71 -11.96 1.85
CA VAL A 61 9.48 -11.47 0.48
C VAL A 61 8.45 -10.33 0.50
N MET A 62 8.76 -9.29 -0.26
CA MET A 62 7.85 -8.18 -0.56
C MET A 62 7.51 -8.18 -2.04
N TRP A 63 6.24 -8.38 -2.37
CA TRP A 63 5.75 -8.34 -3.75
C TRP A 63 5.33 -6.94 -4.13
N VAL A 64 5.79 -6.48 -5.27
CA VAL A 64 5.52 -5.14 -5.81
C VAL A 64 5.14 -5.25 -7.29
N ASP A 65 4.49 -4.22 -7.81
CA ASP A 65 4.17 -4.17 -9.24
C ASP A 65 5.39 -3.73 -10.09
N SER A 66 5.25 -3.74 -11.41
CA SER A 66 6.32 -3.38 -12.35
C SER A 66 6.82 -1.94 -12.23
N GLY A 67 6.07 -1.04 -11.59
CA GLY A 67 6.50 0.32 -11.30
C GLY A 67 7.67 0.40 -10.33
N TYR A 68 7.92 -0.67 -9.59
CA TYR A 68 9.02 -0.78 -8.60
C TYR A 68 10.25 -1.53 -9.13
N ASP A 69 10.30 -1.78 -10.43
CA ASP A 69 11.43 -2.43 -11.07
C ASP A 69 12.74 -1.62 -10.89
N GLY A 70 13.85 -2.33 -10.70
CA GLY A 70 15.17 -1.76 -10.49
C GLY A 70 15.81 -2.09 -9.14
N ASP A 71 17.14 -2.18 -9.15
CA ASP A 71 17.94 -2.67 -8.01
C ASP A 71 17.89 -1.77 -6.77
N LYS A 72 17.66 -0.47 -6.95
CA LYS A 72 17.73 0.51 -5.85
C LYS A 72 16.64 0.27 -4.80
N PHE A 73 15.41 -0.02 -5.24
CA PHE A 73 14.31 -0.29 -4.32
C PHE A 73 14.53 -1.62 -3.58
N GLY A 74 14.92 -2.67 -4.30
CA GLY A 74 15.26 -3.97 -3.72
C GLY A 74 16.37 -3.90 -2.68
N LEU A 75 17.43 -3.14 -2.98
CA LEU A 75 18.53 -2.91 -2.02
C LEU A 75 18.05 -2.15 -0.78
N ALA A 76 17.22 -1.12 -0.93
CA ALA A 76 16.67 -0.37 0.19
C ALA A 76 15.81 -1.27 1.11
N VAL A 77 14.96 -2.11 0.55
CA VAL A 77 14.16 -3.08 1.32
C VAL A 77 15.05 -4.08 2.05
N TRP A 78 16.06 -4.62 1.36
CA TRP A 78 17.00 -5.55 1.98
C TRP A 78 17.74 -4.93 3.16
N LEU A 79 18.21 -3.70 3.02
CA LEU A 79 18.91 -2.99 4.10
C LEU A 79 18.01 -2.67 5.29
N MET A 80 16.72 -2.38 5.05
CA MET A 80 15.76 -2.05 6.11
C MET A 80 15.25 -3.27 6.88
N ILE A 81 14.88 -4.34 6.17
CA ILE A 81 14.15 -5.47 6.76
C ILE A 81 14.69 -6.85 6.35
N GLN A 82 15.76 -6.93 5.58
CA GLN A 82 16.37 -8.16 5.07
C GLN A 82 15.42 -9.06 4.27
N ALA A 83 14.40 -8.47 3.64
CA ALA A 83 13.48 -9.16 2.77
C ALA A 83 13.84 -8.96 1.29
N GLN A 84 13.52 -9.96 0.47
CA GLN A 84 13.68 -9.88 -0.97
C GLN A 84 12.50 -9.16 -1.61
N VAL A 85 12.75 -8.39 -2.67
CA VAL A 85 11.69 -7.79 -3.48
C VAL A 85 11.47 -8.63 -4.72
N GLU A 86 10.25 -9.08 -4.93
CA GLU A 86 9.79 -9.73 -6.15
C GLU A 86 8.86 -8.80 -6.92
N VAL A 87 9.27 -8.45 -8.15
CA VAL A 87 8.48 -7.62 -9.05
C VAL A 87 7.52 -8.47 -9.85
N MET A 88 6.24 -8.18 -9.76
CA MET A 88 5.19 -8.86 -10.51
C MET A 88 5.04 -8.21 -11.89
N HIS A 89 5.55 -8.86 -12.93
CA HIS A 89 5.41 -8.42 -14.31
C HIS A 89 4.09 -8.92 -14.93
N ARG A 90 3.41 -8.04 -15.65
CA ARG A 90 2.25 -8.40 -16.45
C ARG A 90 2.74 -9.08 -17.73
N LYS A 91 2.37 -10.33 -17.98
CA LYS A 91 2.58 -10.95 -19.29
C LYS A 91 1.65 -10.30 -20.31
N GLU A 92 2.21 -9.72 -21.36
CA GLU A 92 1.55 -8.77 -22.28
C GLU A 92 0.35 -9.32 -23.09
N LYS A 93 0.03 -10.60 -23.04
CA LYS A 93 -0.97 -11.21 -23.97
C LYS A 93 -2.02 -12.13 -23.36
N GLN A 94 -2.07 -12.32 -22.06
CA GLN A 94 -3.10 -13.16 -21.43
C GLN A 94 -3.66 -12.47 -20.18
N PHE A 95 -4.99 -12.53 -20.02
CA PHE A 95 -5.64 -12.18 -18.75
C PHE A 95 -5.26 -13.27 -17.74
N GLU A 96 -4.20 -13.01 -16.98
CA GLU A 96 -3.76 -13.85 -15.88
C GLU A 96 -4.04 -13.13 -14.58
N VAL A 97 -4.85 -13.73 -13.73
CA VAL A 97 -5.05 -13.26 -12.36
C VAL A 97 -3.76 -13.55 -11.60
N LEU A 98 -2.94 -12.53 -11.38
CA LEU A 98 -1.74 -12.64 -10.53
C LEU A 98 -2.20 -12.65 -9.07
N PRO A 99 -2.11 -13.79 -8.32
CA PRO A 99 -2.75 -13.95 -7.03
C PRO A 99 -2.33 -12.90 -5.99
N LYS A 100 -1.08 -12.45 -6.06
CA LYS A 100 -0.50 -11.52 -5.08
C LYS A 100 -0.82 -10.04 -5.38
N ARG A 101 -0.92 -9.67 -6.64
CA ARG A 101 -1.38 -8.33 -7.04
C ARG A 101 -2.84 -8.10 -6.64
N TRP A 102 -3.67 -9.11 -6.81
CA TRP A 102 -5.07 -9.05 -6.43
C TRP A 102 -5.30 -8.78 -4.93
N VAL A 103 -4.35 -9.14 -4.05
CA VAL A 103 -4.47 -8.91 -2.60
C VAL A 103 -4.62 -7.43 -2.26
N VAL A 104 -3.80 -6.56 -2.84
CA VAL A 104 -3.87 -5.10 -2.61
C VAL A 104 -5.16 -4.53 -3.22
N GLU A 105 -5.50 -4.94 -4.44
CA GLU A 105 -6.75 -4.51 -5.11
C GLU A 105 -7.98 -4.89 -4.28
N ARG A 106 -8.00 -6.08 -3.68
CA ARG A 106 -9.05 -6.53 -2.76
C ARG A 106 -9.16 -5.65 -1.52
N THR A 107 -8.03 -5.26 -0.95
CA THR A 107 -8.01 -4.37 0.22
C THR A 107 -8.62 -3.01 -0.11
N PHE A 108 -8.29 -2.43 -1.25
CA PHE A 108 -8.93 -1.20 -1.72
C PHE A 108 -10.42 -1.39 -2.00
N ALA A 109 -10.83 -2.54 -2.52
CA ALA A 109 -12.24 -2.86 -2.73
C ALA A 109 -13.02 -2.90 -1.42
N TRP A 110 -12.43 -3.42 -0.33
CA TRP A 110 -13.05 -3.34 0.99
C TRP A 110 -13.23 -1.89 1.46
N PHE A 111 -12.23 -1.02 1.26
CA PHE A 111 -12.34 0.39 1.64
C PHE A 111 -13.45 1.11 0.86
N ASN A 112 -13.65 0.78 -0.41
CA ASN A 112 -14.69 1.38 -1.24
C ASN A 112 -16.11 1.06 -0.76
N GLN A 113 -16.31 0.02 0.03
CA GLN A 113 -17.61 -0.29 0.66
C GLN A 113 -17.96 0.71 1.79
N TYR A 114 -16.99 1.46 2.27
CA TYR A 114 -17.20 2.48 3.29
C TYR A 114 -17.32 3.85 2.65
N ARG A 115 -18.48 4.48 2.81
CA ARG A 115 -18.79 5.77 2.19
C ARG A 115 -17.71 6.84 2.43
N ARG A 116 -17.14 6.87 3.64
CA ARG A 116 -16.09 7.84 4.03
C ARG A 116 -14.78 7.64 3.27
N LEU A 117 -14.51 6.44 2.77
CA LEU A 117 -13.29 6.10 2.03
C LEU A 117 -13.48 6.02 0.51
N SER A 118 -14.73 6.13 0.02
CA SER A 118 -15.03 6.09 -1.42
C SER A 118 -14.41 7.27 -2.18
N LYS A 119 -14.23 8.39 -1.49
CA LYS A 119 -13.48 9.57 -1.93
C LYS A 119 -12.63 10.07 -0.76
N ASP A 120 -11.64 10.90 -1.03
CA ASP A 120 -10.89 11.59 0.01
C ASP A 120 -11.61 12.87 0.41
N TYR A 121 -12.32 12.81 1.53
CA TYR A 121 -13.09 13.93 2.10
C TYR A 121 -12.31 14.71 3.15
N GLU A 122 -11.17 14.19 3.58
CA GLU A 122 -10.43 14.77 4.69
C GLU A 122 -9.54 15.94 4.21
N TYR A 123 -9.45 16.97 5.02
CA TYR A 123 -8.60 18.12 4.70
C TYR A 123 -7.10 17.77 4.87
N LEU A 124 -6.76 17.09 5.95
CA LEU A 124 -5.40 16.69 6.27
C LEU A 124 -5.13 15.23 5.85
N PRO A 125 -3.95 14.92 5.31
CA PRO A 125 -3.56 13.54 4.97
C PRO A 125 -3.64 12.60 6.17
N GLU A 126 -3.20 13.03 7.34
CA GLU A 126 -3.20 12.25 8.58
C GLU A 126 -4.62 11.85 9.02
N MET A 127 -5.61 12.69 8.76
CA MET A 127 -7.01 12.38 9.03
C MET A 127 -7.55 11.33 8.06
N SER A 128 -7.10 11.37 6.80
CA SER A 128 -7.41 10.35 5.81
C SER A 128 -6.80 9.00 6.20
N GLU A 129 -5.55 8.97 6.64
CA GLU A 129 -4.88 7.78 7.16
C GLU A 129 -5.60 7.21 8.38
N ALA A 130 -5.95 8.06 9.35
CA ALA A 130 -6.69 7.64 10.55
C ALA A 130 -8.05 7.01 10.20
N ALA A 131 -8.78 7.57 9.22
CA ALA A 131 -10.03 7.00 8.75
C ALA A 131 -9.84 5.61 8.12
N ILE A 132 -8.75 5.42 7.36
CA ILE A 132 -8.40 4.12 6.76
C ILE A 132 -8.07 3.10 7.85
N TYR A 133 -7.27 3.46 8.85
CA TYR A 133 -6.96 2.57 9.99
C TYR A 133 -8.20 2.20 10.80
N ALA A 134 -9.12 3.14 11.03
CA ALA A 134 -10.37 2.86 11.74
C ALA A 134 -11.24 1.83 10.98
N VAL A 135 -11.35 1.97 9.66
CA VAL A 135 -12.08 1.02 8.81
C VAL A 135 -11.39 -0.35 8.82
N MET A 136 -10.06 -0.41 8.70
CA MET A 136 -9.32 -1.65 8.74
C MET A 136 -9.50 -2.36 10.09
N THR A 137 -9.43 -1.62 11.20
CA THR A 137 -9.68 -2.16 12.54
C THR A 137 -11.07 -2.80 12.63
N ARG A 138 -12.10 -2.16 12.09
CA ARG A 138 -13.44 -2.72 12.01
C ARG A 138 -13.50 -4.03 11.19
N ILE A 139 -12.79 -4.07 10.04
CA ILE A 139 -12.71 -5.28 9.20
C ILE A 139 -12.03 -6.41 9.97
N MET A 140 -10.91 -6.12 10.64
CA MET A 140 -10.18 -7.11 11.44
C MET A 140 -11.04 -7.65 12.60
N LEU A 141 -11.68 -6.78 13.36
CA LEU A 141 -12.56 -7.18 14.46
C LEU A 141 -13.71 -8.08 14.00
N ARG A 142 -14.35 -7.77 12.88
CA ARG A 142 -15.39 -8.61 12.30
C ARG A 142 -14.88 -10.02 11.95
N ARG A 143 -13.65 -10.14 11.47
CA ARG A 143 -13.05 -11.45 11.14
C ARG A 143 -12.70 -12.27 12.37
N LEU A 144 -12.38 -11.63 13.48
CA LEU A 144 -12.10 -12.31 14.73
C LEU A 144 -13.37 -12.81 15.43
N THR A 145 -14.52 -12.23 15.11
CA THR A 145 -15.83 -12.54 15.75
C THR A 145 -16.77 -13.36 14.86
N SER A 146 -16.33 -13.69 13.65
CA SER A 146 -17.11 -14.53 12.72
C SER A 146 -16.71 -16.03 12.77
#